data_827d1742d0a8589cf289eb91fb250bc8
#
_entry.id   827d1742d0a8589cf289eb91fb250bc8
#
_cell.length_a   1.000
_cell.length_b   1.000
_cell.length_c   1.000
_cell.angle_alpha   90.00
_cell.angle_beta   90.00
_cell.angle_gamma   90.00
#
_symmetry.space_group_name_H-M   'P 1'
#
loop_
_entity.id
_entity.type
_entity.pdbx_description
1 polymer ?
#
loop_
_entity_poly.entity_id
_entity_poly.type
_entity_poly.pdbx_seq_one_letter_code
_entity_poly.pdbx_strand_id
1 'polypeptide(L)'
;TASGYQALYSNTTGSNNAAVGYGALYYNTTSSGNTAFGVEALQGTSGSVGGDNTAAGYQALQGITTGFYNTASGYQALYSDTSASNNTASGYQALYANLTGYDNTSSGYQALSSNTTGGNNTASGYQALYSNTTGNNNAAVGYAALYYNTTSSGNTAFGVEALLGTSGSTGTANTATGYQALQGITTGYDNTASGYQALFSNTTGNYNTASGYTALYTNTSGNNNTASGYQALYSNTTGGNNTAYGDFALFNNTTGDNSTAVGYQALYSNSTGYADTASGYQALYLNTTGSFDTASGYYALYFNTTGNNNTAYGDFGLYNNTTGGYNTAFGMNALASNKSGNYNTASGYGALYSTSGNSNTASGYEALYANTSGTQNTATGLHALAANTTGSNNIAEGYHAGYNLTTGSNDIDIGNVGVAGESGTIRIGAAQTVAYISGISGTTITGSAVYVSSTGQLGVLASSERFKTAIAPMGSDTAKLAQLRPVSFKLKSDATGTRQYGLIAEEVAKIYPELVIRDAAGRIDGVRYEELAPMLLNEIQKRNAAQAETIETQATINAEQAKRISAQGEQLRDMQRQLANMQAALVKLQTKRELVAQR
;
A
#
# COMPACT_ATOMS: atom_id res chain seq x y z
N THR A 1 -52.77 -24.63 48.35
CA THR A 1 -53.75 -25.47 47.65
C THR A 1 -53.07 -26.74 47.18
N ALA A 2 -53.61 -27.93 47.53
CA ALA A 2 -53.09 -29.24 47.11
C ALA A 2 -54.22 -30.06 46.43
N SER A 3 -53.89 -30.69 45.29
CA SER A 3 -54.79 -31.59 44.56
C SER A 3 -53.99 -32.74 43.97
N GLY A 4 -54.20 -33.98 44.43
CA GLY A 4 -53.48 -35.16 43.99
C GLY A 4 -52.93 -36.00 45.15
N TYR A 5 -52.60 -37.29 44.87
CA TYR A 5 -52.05 -38.18 45.89
C TYR A 5 -50.69 -37.68 46.36
N GLN A 6 -50.52 -37.47 47.67
CA GLN A 6 -49.31 -36.96 48.33
C GLN A 6 -48.85 -35.55 47.86
N ALA A 7 -49.72 -34.70 47.29
CA ALA A 7 -49.40 -33.33 46.99
C ALA A 7 -49.24 -32.52 48.30
N LEU A 8 -48.12 -31.74 48.45
CA LEU A 8 -47.75 -30.97 49.67
C LEU A 8 -47.72 -31.85 50.93
N TYR A 9 -47.39 -33.11 50.86
CA TYR A 9 -47.47 -34.08 51.94
C TYR A 9 -46.67 -33.66 53.19
N SER A 10 -45.47 -33.14 53.04
CA SER A 10 -44.56 -32.77 54.14
C SER A 10 -44.69 -31.29 54.54
N ASN A 11 -45.60 -30.49 54.00
CA ASN A 11 -45.68 -29.07 54.24
C ASN A 11 -46.12 -28.76 55.69
N THR A 12 -45.28 -28.07 56.44
CA THR A 12 -45.55 -27.72 57.87
C THR A 12 -45.87 -26.23 58.04
N THR A 13 -45.01 -25.33 57.60
CA THR A 13 -45.16 -23.88 57.78
C THR A 13 -45.11 -23.10 56.45
N GLY A 14 -44.81 -23.74 55.34
CA GLY A 14 -44.76 -23.11 54.01
C GLY A 14 -46.12 -22.53 53.62
N SER A 15 -46.14 -21.24 53.18
CA SER A 15 -47.33 -20.51 52.76
C SER A 15 -47.37 -20.22 51.27
N ASN A 16 -48.57 -19.90 50.75
CA ASN A 16 -48.78 -19.53 49.35
C ASN A 16 -48.33 -20.58 48.32
N ASN A 17 -48.30 -21.89 48.69
CA ASN A 17 -47.93 -22.96 47.78
C ASN A 17 -49.19 -23.52 47.07
N ALA A 18 -49.02 -23.86 45.79
CA ALA A 18 -50.02 -24.52 44.98
C ALA A 18 -49.44 -25.82 44.35
N ALA A 19 -50.04 -26.97 44.61
CA ALA A 19 -49.58 -28.26 44.09
C ALA A 19 -50.73 -29.06 43.48
N VAL A 20 -50.55 -29.49 42.24
CA VAL A 20 -51.51 -30.36 41.50
C VAL A 20 -50.75 -31.52 40.83
N GLY A 21 -51.01 -32.72 41.24
CA GLY A 21 -50.38 -33.94 40.72
C GLY A 21 -49.88 -34.91 41.77
N TYR A 22 -49.57 -36.16 41.38
CA TYR A 22 -48.97 -37.17 42.24
C TYR A 22 -47.60 -36.70 42.74
N GLY A 23 -47.37 -36.61 44.07
CA GLY A 23 -46.09 -36.24 44.65
C GLY A 23 -45.64 -34.80 44.37
N ALA A 24 -46.50 -33.91 43.87
CA ALA A 24 -46.17 -32.50 43.65
C ALA A 24 -45.84 -31.80 44.96
N LEU A 25 -44.67 -31.09 45.06
CA LEU A 25 -44.18 -30.44 46.31
C LEU A 25 -44.12 -31.40 47.52
N TYR A 26 -43.85 -32.69 47.29
CA TYR A 26 -43.93 -33.74 48.32
C TYR A 26 -43.08 -33.42 49.54
N TYR A 27 -41.78 -33.04 49.41
CA TYR A 27 -40.85 -32.76 50.50
C TYR A 27 -40.81 -31.29 50.92
N ASN A 28 -41.69 -30.43 50.38
CA ASN A 28 -41.78 -29.02 50.80
C ASN A 28 -42.18 -28.92 52.26
N THR A 29 -41.32 -28.46 53.13
CA THR A 29 -41.62 -28.36 54.58
C THR A 29 -41.94 -26.91 54.97
N THR A 30 -41.06 -25.97 54.74
CA THR A 30 -41.14 -24.56 55.20
C THR A 30 -41.13 -23.55 54.06
N SER A 31 -40.85 -23.94 52.83
CA SER A 31 -40.74 -23.07 51.67
C SER A 31 -42.10 -22.52 51.24
N SER A 32 -42.10 -21.26 50.79
CA SER A 32 -43.31 -20.51 50.41
C SER A 32 -43.27 -20.08 48.93
N GLY A 33 -44.44 -19.71 48.41
CA GLY A 33 -44.55 -19.16 47.05
C GLY A 33 -44.41 -20.16 45.90
N ASN A 34 -44.30 -21.44 46.15
CA ASN A 34 -44.06 -22.44 45.11
C ASN A 34 -45.34 -22.87 44.38
N THR A 35 -45.28 -23.03 43.09
CA THR A 35 -46.36 -23.54 42.23
C THR A 35 -45.90 -24.77 41.48
N ALA A 36 -46.58 -25.92 41.64
CA ALA A 36 -46.27 -27.19 41.00
C ALA A 36 -47.47 -27.82 40.31
N PHE A 37 -47.37 -28.09 39.01
CA PHE A 37 -48.37 -28.83 38.21
C PHE A 37 -47.69 -30.01 37.49
N GLY A 38 -48.05 -31.23 37.88
CA GLY A 38 -47.50 -32.44 37.26
C GLY A 38 -47.08 -33.51 38.27
N VAL A 39 -46.86 -34.75 37.77
CA VAL A 39 -46.35 -35.82 38.61
C VAL A 39 -44.92 -35.51 39.03
N GLU A 40 -44.65 -35.53 40.35
CA GLU A 40 -43.36 -35.22 40.98
C GLU A 40 -42.78 -33.83 40.62
N ALA A 41 -43.61 -32.89 40.17
CA ALA A 41 -43.20 -31.53 39.95
C ALA A 41 -42.78 -30.85 41.27
N LEU A 42 -41.60 -30.20 41.31
CA LEU A 42 -41.05 -29.58 42.54
C LEU A 42 -41.06 -30.54 43.74
N GLN A 43 -40.83 -31.84 43.48
CA GLN A 43 -40.90 -32.81 44.57
C GLN A 43 -39.92 -32.48 45.71
N GLY A 44 -38.71 -31.99 45.36
CA GLY A 44 -37.66 -31.65 46.29
C GLY A 44 -36.99 -32.84 46.97
N THR A 45 -36.19 -32.59 47.99
CA THR A 45 -35.60 -33.59 48.88
C THR A 45 -35.99 -33.28 50.32
N SER A 46 -35.84 -34.22 51.25
CA SER A 46 -36.14 -33.96 52.65
C SER A 46 -35.37 -32.76 53.20
N GLY A 47 -36.09 -31.77 53.70
CA GLY A 47 -35.51 -30.53 54.22
C GLY A 47 -35.33 -29.39 53.17
N SER A 48 -35.93 -29.49 52.00
CA SER A 48 -35.90 -28.45 50.98
C SER A 48 -36.48 -27.13 51.52
N VAL A 49 -35.73 -26.03 51.26
CA VAL A 49 -36.08 -24.67 51.74
C VAL A 49 -36.15 -23.62 50.59
N GLY A 50 -36.11 -24.03 49.34
CA GLY A 50 -36.23 -23.17 48.15
C GLY A 50 -37.66 -22.63 47.97
N GLY A 51 -37.84 -21.35 47.56
CA GLY A 51 -39.13 -20.70 47.41
C GLY A 51 -39.32 -19.93 46.10
N ASP A 52 -40.58 -19.50 45.89
CA ASP A 52 -40.98 -18.72 44.71
C ASP A 52 -40.63 -19.41 43.36
N ASN A 53 -40.71 -20.75 43.34
CA ASN A 53 -40.43 -21.57 42.13
C ASN A 53 -41.75 -21.97 41.47
N THR A 54 -41.76 -22.05 40.17
CA THR A 54 -42.89 -22.55 39.35
C THR A 54 -42.44 -23.75 38.52
N ALA A 55 -43.10 -24.88 38.64
CA ALA A 55 -42.87 -26.08 37.89
C ALA A 55 -44.15 -26.62 37.22
N ALA A 56 -44.14 -26.82 35.92
CA ALA A 56 -45.24 -27.37 35.15
C ALA A 56 -44.74 -28.50 34.25
N GLY A 57 -45.05 -29.76 34.59
CA GLY A 57 -44.61 -30.91 33.82
C GLY A 57 -44.22 -32.12 34.69
N TYR A 58 -44.07 -33.29 34.06
CA TYR A 58 -43.56 -34.49 34.72
C TYR A 58 -42.13 -34.25 35.20
N GLN A 59 -41.88 -34.37 36.50
CA GLN A 59 -40.61 -34.20 37.18
C GLN A 59 -39.91 -32.84 36.88
N ALA A 60 -40.66 -31.79 36.57
CA ALA A 60 -40.09 -30.46 36.43
C ALA A 60 -39.60 -29.96 37.80
N LEU A 61 -38.33 -29.44 37.87
CA LEU A 61 -37.66 -29.00 39.11
C LEU A 61 -37.67 -30.05 40.23
N GLN A 62 -37.57 -31.34 39.89
CA GLN A 62 -37.70 -32.40 40.88
C GLN A 62 -36.62 -32.36 41.97
N GLY A 63 -35.33 -32.07 41.58
CA GLY A 63 -34.18 -32.17 42.49
C GLY A 63 -33.95 -30.97 43.41
N ILE A 64 -34.75 -29.92 43.36
CA ILE A 64 -34.52 -28.67 44.05
C ILE A 64 -34.44 -28.80 45.57
N THR A 65 -33.43 -28.16 46.18
CA THR A 65 -33.24 -28.10 47.62
C THR A 65 -33.32 -26.69 48.21
N THR A 66 -32.55 -25.75 47.69
CA THR A 66 -32.42 -24.39 48.24
C THR A 66 -32.56 -23.29 47.19
N GLY A 67 -32.85 -23.59 45.93
CA GLY A 67 -32.99 -22.59 44.86
C GLY A 67 -34.27 -21.75 44.92
N PHE A 68 -34.19 -20.50 44.45
CA PHE A 68 -35.29 -19.53 44.43
C PHE A 68 -35.52 -19.00 43.00
N TYR A 69 -36.79 -18.57 42.76
CA TYR A 69 -37.17 -17.84 41.54
C TYR A 69 -36.92 -18.64 40.22
N ASN A 70 -37.00 -19.97 40.27
CA ASN A 70 -36.88 -20.80 39.09
C ASN A 70 -38.25 -21.06 38.44
N THR A 71 -38.30 -21.04 37.13
CA THR A 71 -39.47 -21.40 36.34
C THR A 71 -39.13 -22.57 35.42
N ALA A 72 -39.79 -23.70 35.58
CA ALA A 72 -39.61 -24.91 34.74
C ALA A 72 -40.96 -25.33 34.11
N SER A 73 -40.99 -25.43 32.80
CA SER A 73 -42.16 -25.86 32.03
C SER A 73 -41.77 -26.93 31.01
N GLY A 74 -42.18 -28.18 31.21
CA GLY A 74 -41.87 -29.29 30.32
C GLY A 74 -41.48 -30.55 31.05
N TYR A 75 -41.41 -31.68 30.30
CA TYR A 75 -40.92 -32.96 30.80
C TYR A 75 -39.48 -32.84 31.28
N GLN A 76 -39.24 -33.05 32.60
CA GLN A 76 -37.89 -32.97 33.21
C GLN A 76 -37.15 -31.65 33.00
N ALA A 77 -37.83 -30.55 32.82
CA ALA A 77 -37.16 -29.23 32.77
C ALA A 77 -36.57 -28.92 34.16
N LEU A 78 -35.31 -28.46 34.25
CA LEU A 78 -34.54 -28.21 35.49
C LEU A 78 -34.52 -29.40 36.46
N TYR A 79 -34.50 -30.62 35.94
CA TYR A 79 -34.67 -31.86 36.71
C TYR A 79 -33.67 -31.98 37.87
N SER A 80 -32.37 -31.73 37.64
CA SER A 80 -31.28 -31.93 38.58
C SER A 80 -30.93 -30.74 39.41
N ASP A 81 -31.64 -29.61 39.29
CA ASP A 81 -31.35 -28.39 40.00
C ASP A 81 -31.41 -28.58 41.53
N THR A 82 -30.32 -28.21 42.22
CA THR A 82 -30.25 -28.38 43.67
C THR A 82 -30.31 -27.04 44.40
N SER A 83 -29.50 -26.06 44.01
CA SER A 83 -29.38 -24.76 44.72
C SER A 83 -29.38 -23.55 43.79
N ALA A 84 -29.55 -23.74 42.51
CA ALA A 84 -29.55 -22.67 41.54
C ALA A 84 -30.77 -21.77 41.64
N SER A 85 -30.62 -20.51 41.22
CA SER A 85 -31.69 -19.51 41.30
C SER A 85 -31.84 -18.73 40.00
N ASN A 86 -33.02 -18.12 39.83
CA ASN A 86 -33.32 -17.26 38.68
C ASN A 86 -33.24 -17.95 37.32
N ASN A 87 -33.45 -19.24 37.25
CA ASN A 87 -33.44 -19.97 35.98
C ASN A 87 -34.84 -20.05 35.37
N THR A 88 -34.92 -19.90 34.06
CA THR A 88 -36.15 -20.16 33.29
C THR A 88 -35.89 -21.27 32.28
N ALA A 89 -36.61 -22.38 32.39
CA ALA A 89 -36.53 -23.52 31.48
C ALA A 89 -37.90 -23.88 30.88
N SER A 90 -37.99 -23.88 29.55
CA SER A 90 -39.22 -24.23 28.83
C SER A 90 -38.93 -25.24 27.71
N GLY A 91 -39.39 -26.46 27.86
CA GLY A 91 -39.18 -27.51 26.87
C GLY A 91 -38.84 -28.87 27.49
N TYR A 92 -38.84 -29.92 26.64
CA TYR A 92 -38.40 -31.26 27.01
C TYR A 92 -36.92 -31.24 27.42
N GLN A 93 -36.61 -31.59 28.68
CA GLN A 93 -35.26 -31.63 29.26
C GLN A 93 -34.45 -30.30 29.08
N ALA A 94 -35.12 -29.16 29.03
CA ALA A 94 -34.45 -27.87 29.07
C ALA A 94 -33.75 -27.67 30.44
N LEU A 95 -32.45 -27.32 30.45
CA LEU A 95 -31.61 -27.19 31.67
C LEU A 95 -31.60 -28.45 32.54
N TYR A 96 -31.71 -29.63 31.96
CA TYR A 96 -31.91 -30.89 32.67
C TYR A 96 -30.86 -31.17 33.75
N ALA A 97 -29.58 -31.03 33.45
CA ALA A 97 -28.46 -31.37 34.35
C ALA A 97 -27.98 -30.21 35.24
N ASN A 98 -28.66 -29.06 35.25
CA ASN A 98 -28.25 -27.90 36.03
C ASN A 98 -28.23 -28.22 37.53
N LEU A 99 -27.09 -28.01 38.18
CA LEU A 99 -26.94 -28.23 39.63
C LEU A 99 -26.94 -26.91 40.40
N THR A 100 -26.08 -25.97 40.03
CA THR A 100 -25.91 -24.71 40.75
C THR A 100 -25.81 -23.48 39.80
N GLY A 101 -25.95 -23.70 38.48
CA GLY A 101 -25.93 -22.61 37.50
C GLY A 101 -27.13 -21.66 37.69
N TYR A 102 -26.90 -20.36 37.64
CA TYR A 102 -27.87 -19.29 37.94
C TYR A 102 -28.11 -18.35 36.76
N ASP A 103 -29.24 -17.65 36.79
CA ASP A 103 -29.60 -16.65 35.76
C ASP A 103 -29.61 -17.20 34.34
N ASN A 104 -29.93 -18.47 34.14
CA ASN A 104 -30.02 -19.10 32.83
C ASN A 104 -31.44 -19.05 32.25
N THR A 105 -31.55 -18.76 30.97
CA THR A 105 -32.82 -18.87 30.22
C THR A 105 -32.68 -19.93 29.13
N SER A 106 -33.52 -20.94 29.19
CA SER A 106 -33.54 -22.08 28.26
C SER A 106 -34.91 -22.28 27.65
N SER A 107 -35.05 -22.25 26.34
CA SER A 107 -36.31 -22.47 25.63
C SER A 107 -36.12 -23.42 24.41
N GLY A 108 -36.67 -24.62 24.49
CA GLY A 108 -36.58 -25.58 23.41
C GLY A 108 -36.27 -27.00 23.87
N TYR A 109 -36.37 -27.96 22.94
CA TYR A 109 -36.02 -29.36 23.17
C TYR A 109 -34.53 -29.47 23.52
N GLN A 110 -34.21 -29.94 24.73
CA GLN A 110 -32.85 -30.13 25.26
C GLN A 110 -31.95 -28.90 25.17
N ALA A 111 -32.49 -27.69 25.16
CA ALA A 111 -31.68 -26.48 25.25
C ALA A 111 -30.96 -26.44 26.61
N LEU A 112 -29.66 -26.13 26.64
CA LEU A 112 -28.78 -26.11 27.82
C LEU A 112 -28.83 -27.40 28.66
N SER A 113 -29.15 -28.54 28.05
CA SER A 113 -29.46 -29.80 28.79
C SER A 113 -28.31 -30.27 29.67
N SER A 114 -27.06 -30.11 29.28
CA SER A 114 -25.87 -30.59 30.02
C SER A 114 -25.30 -29.56 31.00
N ASN A 115 -25.88 -28.38 31.13
CA ASN A 115 -25.34 -27.34 32.02
C ASN A 115 -25.30 -27.82 33.47
N THR A 116 -24.17 -27.63 34.14
CA THR A 116 -24.01 -28.01 35.56
C THR A 116 -23.89 -26.80 36.47
N THR A 117 -22.92 -25.93 36.21
CA THR A 117 -22.62 -24.77 37.04
C THR A 117 -22.56 -23.46 36.25
N GLY A 118 -22.64 -23.50 34.90
CA GLY A 118 -22.64 -22.32 34.06
C GLY A 118 -23.79 -21.35 34.38
N GLY A 119 -23.50 -20.04 34.43
CA GLY A 119 -24.49 -19.01 34.72
C GLY A 119 -24.62 -17.95 33.62
N ASN A 120 -25.72 -17.19 33.68
CA ASN A 120 -26.01 -16.10 32.74
C ASN A 120 -26.05 -16.56 31.24
N ASN A 121 -26.49 -17.77 30.97
CA ASN A 121 -26.62 -18.29 29.62
C ASN A 121 -28.06 -18.15 29.09
N THR A 122 -28.20 -17.81 27.84
CA THR A 122 -29.49 -17.78 27.13
C THR A 122 -29.44 -18.78 25.97
N ALA A 123 -30.33 -19.77 25.96
CA ALA A 123 -30.47 -20.77 24.91
C ALA A 123 -31.92 -20.84 24.38
N SER A 124 -32.12 -20.61 23.10
CA SER A 124 -33.45 -20.70 22.47
C SER A 124 -33.37 -21.48 21.16
N GLY A 125 -33.95 -22.67 21.15
CA GLY A 125 -33.95 -23.54 19.96
C GLY A 125 -33.73 -25.02 20.31
N TYR A 126 -33.93 -25.90 19.32
CA TYR A 126 -33.63 -27.31 19.45
C TYR A 126 -32.13 -27.51 19.72
N GLN A 127 -31.79 -28.07 20.88
CA GLN A 127 -30.41 -28.36 21.30
C GLN A 127 -29.43 -27.13 21.28
N ALA A 128 -29.94 -25.93 21.43
CA ALA A 128 -29.07 -24.75 21.62
C ALA A 128 -28.27 -24.88 22.93
N LEU A 129 -26.94 -24.67 22.90
CA LEU A 129 -26.01 -24.82 24.05
C LEU A 129 -26.09 -26.20 24.72
N TYR A 130 -26.42 -27.26 23.95
CA TYR A 130 -26.70 -28.59 24.50
C TYR A 130 -25.58 -29.12 25.40
N SER A 131 -24.32 -29.01 24.99
CA SER A 131 -23.14 -29.59 25.68
C SER A 131 -22.52 -28.66 26.74
N ASN A 132 -23.07 -27.47 26.96
CA ASN A 132 -22.48 -26.53 27.94
C ASN A 132 -22.50 -27.13 29.34
N THR A 133 -21.37 -27.12 30.03
CA THR A 133 -21.26 -27.62 31.41
C THR A 133 -20.98 -26.48 32.40
N THR A 134 -19.95 -25.66 32.17
CA THR A 134 -19.49 -24.60 33.08
C THR A 134 -19.34 -23.23 32.41
N GLY A 135 -19.56 -23.14 31.09
CA GLY A 135 -19.47 -21.89 30.33
C GLY A 135 -20.51 -20.87 30.79
N ASN A 136 -20.10 -19.60 30.86
CA ASN A 136 -20.93 -18.49 31.34
C ASN A 136 -21.14 -17.42 30.26
N ASN A 137 -22.20 -16.63 30.41
CA ASN A 137 -22.45 -15.47 29.56
C ASN A 137 -22.56 -15.81 28.06
N ASN A 138 -23.10 -16.98 27.72
CA ASN A 138 -23.32 -17.38 26.34
C ASN A 138 -24.76 -17.12 25.92
N ALA A 139 -24.95 -16.67 24.68
CA ALA A 139 -26.26 -16.49 24.06
C ALA A 139 -26.37 -17.32 22.77
N ALA A 140 -27.30 -18.26 22.73
CA ALA A 140 -27.52 -19.15 21.59
C ALA A 140 -28.98 -19.14 21.15
N VAL A 141 -29.24 -18.75 19.92
CA VAL A 141 -30.59 -18.74 19.33
C VAL A 141 -30.56 -19.46 17.97
N GLY A 142 -31.23 -20.56 17.87
CA GLY A 142 -31.30 -21.36 16.64
C GLY A 142 -31.13 -22.85 16.87
N TYR A 143 -31.43 -23.67 15.84
CA TYR A 143 -31.17 -25.10 15.85
C TYR A 143 -29.68 -25.39 16.03
N ALA A 144 -29.30 -26.13 17.07
CA ALA A 144 -27.92 -26.51 17.40
C ALA A 144 -26.90 -25.33 17.46
N ALA A 145 -27.36 -24.11 17.76
CA ALA A 145 -26.45 -22.99 18.01
C ALA A 145 -25.58 -23.24 19.25
N LEU A 146 -24.25 -23.08 19.18
CA LEU A 146 -23.28 -23.37 20.26
C LEU A 146 -23.38 -24.83 20.80
N TYR A 147 -23.73 -25.76 19.96
CA TYR A 147 -24.04 -27.13 20.41
C TYR A 147 -22.90 -27.79 21.20
N TYR A 148 -21.66 -27.76 20.72
CA TYR A 148 -20.49 -28.37 21.37
C TYR A 148 -19.75 -27.49 22.35
N ASN A 149 -20.27 -26.29 22.66
CA ASN A 149 -19.71 -25.44 23.70
C ASN A 149 -19.73 -26.15 25.05
N THR A 150 -18.60 -26.42 25.66
CA THR A 150 -18.54 -27.12 26.95
C THR A 150 -18.24 -26.19 28.11
N THR A 151 -17.13 -25.46 28.04
CA THR A 151 -16.61 -24.62 29.12
C THR A 151 -16.39 -23.15 28.71
N SER A 152 -16.54 -22.86 27.42
CA SER A 152 -16.27 -21.54 26.85
C SER A 152 -17.33 -20.51 27.28
N SER A 153 -16.90 -19.26 27.40
CA SER A 153 -17.74 -18.17 27.89
C SER A 153 -17.77 -16.97 26.93
N GLY A 154 -18.80 -16.15 27.06
CA GLY A 154 -18.92 -14.92 26.32
C GLY A 154 -19.24 -15.08 24.83
N ASN A 155 -19.71 -16.22 24.40
CA ASN A 155 -20.05 -16.48 23.00
C ASN A 155 -21.51 -16.10 22.68
N THR A 156 -21.71 -15.50 21.51
CA THR A 156 -23.05 -15.14 20.99
C THR A 156 -23.30 -15.83 19.65
N ALA A 157 -24.36 -16.59 19.52
CA ALA A 157 -24.71 -17.32 18.30
C ALA A 157 -26.19 -17.12 17.93
N PHE A 158 -26.46 -16.59 16.76
CA PHE A 158 -27.80 -16.43 16.18
C PHE A 158 -27.86 -17.11 14.80
N GLY A 159 -28.55 -18.22 14.69
CA GLY A 159 -28.72 -18.96 13.43
C GLY A 159 -28.60 -20.44 13.61
N VAL A 160 -29.04 -21.19 12.57
CA VAL A 160 -28.90 -22.64 12.53
C VAL A 160 -27.43 -23.00 12.49
N GLU A 161 -26.98 -23.84 13.44
CA GLU A 161 -25.58 -24.28 13.57
C GLU A 161 -24.55 -23.15 13.66
N ALA A 162 -24.95 -21.95 14.07
CA ALA A 162 -24.01 -20.86 14.34
C ALA A 162 -23.12 -21.22 15.54
N LEU A 163 -21.79 -21.03 15.42
CA LEU A 163 -20.82 -21.44 16.44
C LEU A 163 -20.99 -22.91 16.90
N LEU A 164 -21.35 -23.80 15.99
CA LEU A 164 -21.57 -25.19 16.34
C LEU A 164 -20.38 -25.79 17.11
N GLY A 165 -19.17 -25.49 16.66
CA GLY A 165 -17.91 -25.99 17.22
C GLY A 165 -17.67 -27.46 16.92
N THR A 166 -16.68 -28.03 17.62
CA THR A 166 -16.41 -29.47 17.67
C THR A 166 -16.38 -29.92 19.13
N SER A 167 -16.48 -31.20 19.38
CA SER A 167 -16.38 -31.73 20.77
C SER A 167 -15.10 -31.27 21.45
N GLY A 168 -15.22 -30.60 22.57
CA GLY A 168 -14.10 -30.03 23.31
C GLY A 168 -13.65 -28.60 22.86
N SER A 169 -14.45 -27.90 22.06
CA SER A 169 -14.18 -26.49 21.70
C SER A 169 -14.06 -25.61 22.94
N THR A 170 -13.03 -24.77 22.96
CA THR A 170 -12.71 -23.84 24.06
C THR A 170 -12.62 -22.37 23.60
N GLY A 171 -13.07 -22.05 22.40
CA GLY A 171 -13.10 -20.68 21.87
C GLY A 171 -14.04 -19.77 22.65
N THR A 172 -13.60 -18.58 23.01
CA THR A 172 -14.35 -17.62 23.85
C THR A 172 -14.58 -16.28 23.13
N ALA A 173 -15.55 -15.51 23.61
CA ALA A 173 -15.84 -14.17 23.12
C ALA A 173 -16.07 -14.07 21.60
N ASN A 174 -16.65 -15.10 21.00
CA ASN A 174 -16.99 -15.13 19.58
C ASN A 174 -18.45 -14.70 19.36
N THR A 175 -18.69 -13.98 18.28
CA THR A 175 -20.05 -13.61 17.85
C THR A 175 -20.31 -14.17 16.44
N ALA A 176 -21.36 -14.96 16.29
CA ALA A 176 -21.79 -15.54 15.03
C ALA A 176 -23.28 -15.25 14.76
N THR A 177 -23.57 -14.65 13.62
CA THR A 177 -24.94 -14.39 13.17
C THR A 177 -25.11 -14.89 11.74
N GLY A 178 -25.95 -15.89 11.55
CA GLY A 178 -26.24 -16.49 10.24
C GLY A 178 -26.16 -18.00 10.24
N TYR A 179 -26.65 -18.61 9.16
CA TYR A 179 -26.56 -20.05 8.93
C TYR A 179 -25.10 -20.49 8.91
N GLN A 180 -24.71 -21.39 9.83
CA GLN A 180 -23.37 -21.98 9.93
C GLN A 180 -22.21 -20.93 10.05
N ALA A 181 -22.49 -19.74 10.52
CA ALA A 181 -21.43 -18.77 10.81
C ALA A 181 -20.52 -19.31 11.92
N LEU A 182 -19.18 -19.27 11.74
CA LEU A 182 -18.17 -19.81 12.68
C LEU A 182 -18.39 -21.28 13.04
N GLN A 183 -18.93 -22.09 12.14
CA GLN A 183 -19.28 -23.46 12.46
C GLN A 183 -18.07 -24.30 12.92
N GLY A 184 -16.89 -24.14 12.28
CA GLY A 184 -15.71 -24.97 12.50
C GLY A 184 -14.82 -24.60 13.70
N ILE A 185 -15.23 -23.67 14.53
CA ILE A 185 -14.41 -23.13 15.64
C ILE A 185 -13.97 -24.22 16.64
N THR A 186 -12.71 -24.16 17.06
CA THR A 186 -12.18 -25.04 18.11
C THR A 186 -11.62 -24.26 19.30
N THR A 187 -10.58 -23.46 19.09
CA THR A 187 -9.93 -22.68 20.15
C THR A 187 -9.86 -21.18 19.83
N GLY A 188 -10.29 -20.77 18.61
CA GLY A 188 -10.27 -19.37 18.21
C GLY A 188 -11.15 -18.49 19.10
N TYR A 189 -10.73 -17.26 19.36
CA TYR A 189 -11.42 -16.32 20.23
C TYR A 189 -11.50 -14.92 19.61
N ASP A 190 -12.41 -14.09 20.14
CA ASP A 190 -12.64 -12.72 19.69
C ASP A 190 -12.93 -12.60 18.19
N ASN A 191 -13.65 -13.55 17.60
CA ASN A 191 -14.06 -13.50 16.20
C ASN A 191 -15.50 -13.01 16.07
N THR A 192 -15.79 -12.24 15.04
CA THR A 192 -17.13 -11.79 14.66
C THR A 192 -17.47 -12.26 13.25
N ALA A 193 -18.51 -13.07 13.11
CA ALA A 193 -19.01 -13.56 11.83
C ALA A 193 -20.48 -13.16 11.63
N SER A 194 -20.79 -12.49 10.54
CA SER A 194 -22.14 -12.07 10.17
C SER A 194 -22.43 -12.42 8.71
N GLY A 195 -23.26 -13.41 8.47
CA GLY A 195 -23.63 -13.87 7.14
C GLY A 195 -23.71 -15.38 7.01
N TYR A 196 -24.24 -15.83 5.86
CA TYR A 196 -24.27 -17.26 5.50
C TYR A 196 -22.84 -17.80 5.42
N GLN A 197 -22.50 -18.76 6.28
CA GLN A 197 -21.18 -19.42 6.35
C GLN A 197 -19.97 -18.46 6.44
N ALA A 198 -20.13 -17.28 7.03
CA ALA A 198 -19.01 -16.42 7.34
C ALA A 198 -18.07 -17.09 8.35
N LEU A 199 -16.74 -17.08 8.12
CA LEU A 199 -15.71 -17.75 8.95
C LEU A 199 -15.99 -19.25 9.18
N PHE A 200 -16.61 -19.91 8.21
CA PHE A 200 -17.10 -21.28 8.36
C PHE A 200 -16.02 -22.27 8.86
N SER A 201 -14.82 -22.23 8.29
CA SER A 201 -13.73 -23.17 8.56
C SER A 201 -12.75 -22.68 9.64
N ASN A 202 -13.01 -21.55 10.30
CA ASN A 202 -12.08 -20.99 11.29
C ASN A 202 -11.95 -21.95 12.48
N THR A 203 -10.75 -22.47 12.71
CA THR A 203 -10.49 -23.40 13.81
C THR A 203 -9.80 -22.72 14.97
N THR A 204 -8.65 -22.10 14.73
CA THR A 204 -7.79 -21.50 15.75
C THR A 204 -7.54 -19.99 15.54
N GLY A 205 -8.00 -19.43 14.41
CA GLY A 205 -7.83 -18.01 14.10
C GLY A 205 -8.56 -17.10 15.10
N ASN A 206 -7.93 -15.99 15.47
CA ASN A 206 -8.42 -15.04 16.46
C ASN A 206 -8.56 -13.62 15.87
N TYR A 207 -9.41 -12.80 16.49
CA TYR A 207 -9.58 -11.40 16.13
C TYR A 207 -10.01 -11.19 14.66
N ASN A 208 -10.73 -12.14 14.07
CA ASN A 208 -11.22 -11.99 12.71
C ASN A 208 -12.62 -11.41 12.69
N THR A 209 -12.89 -10.51 11.75
CA THR A 209 -14.21 -9.96 11.49
C THR A 209 -14.63 -10.29 10.07
N ALA A 210 -15.71 -11.04 9.90
CA ALA A 210 -16.28 -11.39 8.61
C ALA A 210 -17.74 -10.94 8.51
N SER A 211 -18.06 -10.16 7.49
CA SER A 211 -19.42 -9.68 7.21
C SER A 211 -19.77 -9.89 5.74
N GLY A 212 -20.62 -10.84 5.44
CA GLY A 212 -21.04 -11.16 4.07
C GLY A 212 -21.23 -12.65 3.82
N TYR A 213 -21.81 -12.97 2.67
CA TYR A 213 -21.97 -14.35 2.21
C TYR A 213 -20.59 -14.98 2.02
N THR A 214 -20.29 -16.05 2.76
CA THR A 214 -19.01 -16.79 2.77
C THR A 214 -17.73 -15.94 2.87
N ALA A 215 -17.79 -14.78 3.55
CA ALA A 215 -16.60 -14.00 3.86
C ALA A 215 -15.67 -14.80 4.79
N LEU A 216 -14.34 -14.84 4.51
CA LEU A 216 -13.33 -15.63 5.23
C LEU A 216 -13.69 -17.13 5.37
N TYR A 217 -14.32 -17.69 4.36
CA TYR A 217 -14.89 -19.04 4.43
C TYR A 217 -13.88 -20.13 4.80
N THR A 218 -12.68 -20.14 4.17
CA THR A 218 -11.67 -21.17 4.38
C THR A 218 -10.61 -20.83 5.44
N ASN A 219 -10.75 -19.70 6.13
CA ASN A 219 -9.77 -19.31 7.16
C ASN A 219 -9.67 -20.42 8.21
N THR A 220 -8.47 -20.93 8.46
CA THR A 220 -8.25 -21.97 9.48
C THR A 220 -7.57 -21.40 10.72
N SER A 221 -6.45 -20.68 10.54
CA SER A 221 -5.64 -20.14 11.62
C SER A 221 -5.19 -18.69 11.41
N GLY A 222 -5.58 -18.05 10.30
CA GLY A 222 -5.28 -16.63 10.07
C GLY A 222 -5.90 -15.73 11.14
N ASN A 223 -5.17 -14.72 11.58
CA ASN A 223 -5.56 -13.82 12.66
C ASN A 223 -5.69 -12.37 12.17
N ASN A 224 -6.48 -11.57 12.91
CA ASN A 224 -6.62 -10.14 12.67
C ASN A 224 -7.09 -9.78 11.25
N ASN A 225 -7.88 -10.61 10.62
CA ASN A 225 -8.42 -10.33 9.30
C ASN A 225 -9.79 -9.65 9.39
N THR A 226 -10.01 -8.67 8.53
CA THR A 226 -11.32 -8.03 8.36
C THR A 226 -11.80 -8.23 6.94
N ALA A 227 -12.94 -8.88 6.75
CA ALA A 227 -13.56 -9.14 5.45
C ALA A 227 -15.00 -8.64 5.45
N SER A 228 -15.34 -7.76 4.52
CA SER A 228 -16.69 -7.23 4.34
C SER A 228 -17.06 -7.20 2.87
N GLY A 229 -18.03 -8.02 2.48
CA GLY A 229 -18.50 -8.18 1.11
C GLY A 229 -18.76 -9.64 0.75
N TYR A 230 -19.42 -9.87 -0.38
CA TYR A 230 -19.65 -11.18 -0.93
C TYR A 230 -18.32 -11.88 -1.23
N GLN A 231 -18.03 -12.99 -0.57
CA GLN A 231 -16.79 -13.78 -0.75
C GLN A 231 -15.46 -12.99 -0.55
N ALA A 232 -15.47 -11.94 0.25
CA ALA A 232 -14.24 -11.26 0.62
C ALA A 232 -13.31 -12.20 1.42
N LEU A 233 -12.01 -12.27 1.06
CA LEU A 233 -11.01 -13.19 1.65
C LEU A 233 -11.44 -14.66 1.68
N TYR A 234 -12.22 -15.09 0.69
CA TYR A 234 -12.84 -16.43 0.68
C TYR A 234 -11.83 -17.55 0.88
N SER A 235 -10.69 -17.53 0.16
CA SER A 235 -9.70 -18.62 0.13
C SER A 235 -8.60 -18.49 1.20
N ASN A 236 -8.66 -17.50 2.08
CA ASN A 236 -7.63 -17.30 3.10
C ASN A 236 -7.55 -18.52 4.03
N THR A 237 -6.35 -19.03 4.26
CA THR A 237 -6.15 -20.18 5.18
C THR A 237 -5.39 -19.77 6.43
N THR A 238 -4.20 -19.21 6.27
CA THR A 238 -3.30 -18.83 7.37
C THR A 238 -2.89 -17.36 7.33
N GLY A 239 -3.18 -16.64 6.23
CA GLY A 239 -2.84 -15.23 6.08
C GLY A 239 -3.45 -14.37 7.19
N GLY A 240 -2.68 -13.43 7.74
CA GLY A 240 -3.09 -12.59 8.85
C GLY A 240 -2.98 -11.08 8.55
N ASN A 241 -3.66 -10.27 9.37
CA ASN A 241 -3.66 -8.81 9.27
C ASN A 241 -4.15 -8.27 7.92
N ASN A 242 -5.05 -8.98 7.24
CA ASN A 242 -5.60 -8.55 5.96
C ASN A 242 -6.92 -7.81 6.15
N THR A 243 -7.13 -6.79 5.33
CA THR A 243 -8.37 -6.01 5.28
C THR A 243 -8.96 -6.08 3.88
N ALA A 244 -10.16 -6.60 3.73
CA ALA A 244 -10.88 -6.72 2.47
C ALA A 244 -12.28 -6.09 2.56
N TYR A 245 -12.51 -5.03 1.80
CA TYR A 245 -13.81 -4.38 1.66
C TYR A 245 -14.25 -4.37 0.21
N GLY A 246 -15.32 -5.09 -0.10
CA GLY A 246 -15.90 -5.20 -1.43
C GLY A 246 -16.09 -6.65 -1.86
N ASP A 247 -16.99 -6.86 -2.81
CA ASP A 247 -17.24 -8.20 -3.32
C ASP A 247 -16.00 -8.76 -4.00
N PHE A 248 -15.62 -9.97 -3.63
CA PHE A 248 -14.43 -10.68 -4.09
C PHE A 248 -13.09 -9.98 -3.82
N ALA A 249 -13.01 -9.02 -2.90
CA ALA A 249 -11.74 -8.43 -2.50
C ALA A 249 -10.85 -9.51 -1.82
N LEU A 250 -9.56 -9.63 -2.23
CA LEU A 250 -8.60 -10.67 -1.77
C LEU A 250 -9.15 -12.10 -1.88
N PHE A 251 -9.97 -12.39 -2.88
CA PHE A 251 -10.71 -13.64 -2.99
C PHE A 251 -9.80 -14.88 -2.93
N ASN A 252 -8.70 -14.92 -3.67
CA ASN A 252 -7.77 -16.05 -3.77
C ASN A 252 -6.62 -16.02 -2.77
N ASN A 253 -6.58 -15.05 -1.85
CA ASN A 253 -5.49 -14.99 -0.86
C ASN A 253 -5.45 -16.27 -0.03
N THR A 254 -4.31 -16.91 0.06
CA THR A 254 -4.16 -18.12 0.87
C THR A 254 -3.31 -17.88 2.11
N THR A 255 -2.12 -17.34 1.94
CA THR A 255 -1.14 -17.14 3.01
C THR A 255 -0.55 -15.73 3.03
N GLY A 256 -0.96 -14.84 2.11
CA GLY A 256 -0.50 -13.45 2.08
C GLY A 256 -0.95 -12.68 3.33
N ASP A 257 -0.06 -11.89 3.88
CA ASP A 257 -0.26 -11.12 5.11
C ASP A 257 -0.26 -9.61 4.85
N ASN A 258 -0.83 -8.85 5.80
CA ASN A 258 -0.70 -7.40 5.88
C ASN A 258 -1.21 -6.63 4.65
N SER A 259 -2.15 -7.19 3.92
CA SER A 259 -2.68 -6.59 2.68
C SER A 259 -4.03 -5.90 2.91
N THR A 260 -4.24 -4.79 2.20
CA THR A 260 -5.49 -4.03 2.23
C THR A 260 -6.09 -3.95 0.84
N ALA A 261 -7.30 -4.44 0.67
CA ALA A 261 -8.08 -4.40 -0.56
C ALA A 261 -9.41 -3.70 -0.35
N VAL A 262 -9.65 -2.60 -1.05
CA VAL A 262 -10.90 -1.83 -1.00
C VAL A 262 -11.45 -1.65 -2.42
N GLY A 263 -12.56 -2.29 -2.72
CA GLY A 263 -13.20 -2.22 -4.03
C GLY A 263 -13.56 -3.60 -4.58
N TYR A 264 -14.42 -3.59 -5.60
CA TYR A 264 -14.82 -4.79 -6.31
C TYR A 264 -13.60 -5.47 -6.93
N GLN A 265 -13.34 -6.74 -6.54
CA GLN A 265 -12.23 -7.57 -7.02
C GLN A 265 -10.83 -6.93 -6.86
N ALA A 266 -10.64 -6.02 -5.91
CA ALA A 266 -9.30 -5.55 -5.57
C ALA A 266 -8.45 -6.71 -5.01
N LEU A 267 -7.20 -6.89 -5.50
CA LEU A 267 -6.30 -8.00 -5.16
C LEU A 267 -6.94 -9.40 -5.33
N TYR A 268 -7.81 -9.56 -6.33
CA TYR A 268 -8.60 -10.78 -6.51
C TYR A 268 -7.76 -12.06 -6.58
N SER A 269 -6.67 -12.04 -7.35
CA SER A 269 -5.83 -13.21 -7.64
C SER A 269 -4.67 -13.39 -6.65
N ASN A 270 -4.51 -12.50 -5.67
CA ASN A 270 -3.41 -12.58 -4.72
C ASN A 270 -3.41 -13.95 -4.02
N SER A 271 -2.30 -14.64 -4.06
CA SER A 271 -2.19 -15.95 -3.38
C SER A 271 -1.28 -15.88 -2.16
N THR A 272 -0.07 -15.37 -2.35
CA THR A 272 0.97 -15.29 -1.32
C THR A 272 1.63 -13.90 -1.23
N GLY A 273 1.27 -12.97 -2.11
CA GLY A 273 1.73 -11.58 -2.04
C GLY A 273 1.34 -10.95 -0.70
N TYR A 274 2.20 -10.12 -0.15
CA TYR A 274 2.03 -9.54 1.17
C TYR A 274 2.36 -8.04 1.20
N ALA A 275 1.80 -7.34 2.17
CA ALA A 275 1.98 -5.90 2.35
C ALA A 275 1.54 -5.07 1.13
N ASP A 276 0.48 -5.51 0.46
CA ASP A 276 -0.10 -4.83 -0.69
C ASP A 276 -1.27 -3.94 -0.29
N THR A 277 -1.42 -2.82 -0.97
CA THR A 277 -2.56 -1.91 -0.81
C THR A 277 -3.24 -1.69 -2.16
N ALA A 278 -4.47 -2.12 -2.29
CA ALA A 278 -5.29 -1.91 -3.47
C ALA A 278 -6.58 -1.15 -3.12
N SER A 279 -6.80 -0.01 -3.77
CA SER A 279 -8.01 0.80 -3.60
C SER A 279 -8.58 1.18 -4.96
N GLY A 280 -9.71 0.60 -5.33
CA GLY A 280 -10.36 0.84 -6.61
C GLY A 280 -10.91 -0.43 -7.24
N TYR A 281 -11.73 -0.23 -8.28
CA TYR A 281 -12.27 -1.34 -9.07
C TYR A 281 -11.14 -2.10 -9.75
N GLN A 282 -10.97 -3.37 -9.40
CA GLN A 282 -9.96 -4.29 -9.93
C GLN A 282 -8.50 -3.77 -9.85
N ALA A 283 -8.19 -2.95 -8.86
CA ALA A 283 -6.80 -2.59 -8.56
C ALA A 283 -6.01 -3.84 -8.13
N LEU A 284 -4.81 -4.07 -8.70
CA LEU A 284 -3.95 -5.26 -8.47
C LEU A 284 -4.69 -6.59 -8.73
N TYR A 285 -5.60 -6.62 -9.70
CA TYR A 285 -6.50 -7.77 -9.92
C TYR A 285 -5.75 -9.09 -10.15
N LEU A 286 -4.71 -9.12 -10.99
CA LEU A 286 -3.95 -10.33 -11.32
C LEU A 286 -2.68 -10.53 -10.47
N ASN A 287 -2.48 -9.73 -9.42
CA ASN A 287 -1.34 -9.94 -8.53
C ASN A 287 -1.39 -11.34 -7.92
N THR A 288 -0.31 -12.11 -8.03
CA THR A 288 -0.24 -13.46 -7.47
C THR A 288 0.72 -13.56 -6.30
N THR A 289 1.94 -13.08 -6.49
CA THR A 289 3.03 -13.14 -5.50
C THR A 289 3.78 -11.81 -5.35
N GLY A 290 3.43 -10.80 -6.16
CA GLY A 290 3.95 -9.44 -6.01
C GLY A 290 3.67 -8.91 -4.61
N SER A 291 4.57 -8.13 -4.05
CA SER A 291 4.49 -7.67 -2.67
C SER A 291 4.98 -6.22 -2.55
N PHE A 292 4.53 -5.53 -1.51
CA PHE A 292 4.82 -4.11 -1.28
C PHE A 292 4.29 -3.20 -2.39
N ASP A 293 3.23 -3.61 -3.07
CA ASP A 293 2.62 -2.84 -4.13
C ASP A 293 1.50 -1.94 -3.59
N THR A 294 1.42 -0.72 -4.09
CA THR A 294 0.33 0.21 -3.79
C THR A 294 -0.37 0.61 -5.08
N ALA A 295 -1.65 0.31 -5.18
CA ALA A 295 -2.49 0.66 -6.32
C ALA A 295 -3.74 1.43 -5.87
N SER A 296 -3.94 2.63 -6.39
CA SER A 296 -5.12 3.44 -6.10
C SER A 296 -5.68 4.04 -7.40
N GLY A 297 -6.83 3.57 -7.83
CA GLY A 297 -7.49 3.97 -9.07
C GLY A 297 -8.14 2.79 -9.79
N TYR A 298 -8.98 3.11 -10.76
CA TYR A 298 -9.63 2.15 -11.64
C TYR A 298 -8.58 1.40 -12.48
N TYR A 299 -8.48 0.07 -12.34
CA TYR A 299 -7.49 -0.78 -13.00
C TYR A 299 -6.01 -0.41 -12.75
N ALA A 300 -5.68 0.27 -11.67
CA ALA A 300 -4.28 0.51 -11.31
C ALA A 300 -3.56 -0.83 -11.04
N LEU A 301 -2.37 -1.05 -11.65
CA LEU A 301 -1.57 -2.29 -11.57
C LEU A 301 -2.35 -3.57 -11.92
N TYR A 302 -3.33 -3.48 -12.81
CA TYR A 302 -4.27 -4.58 -13.09
C TYR A 302 -3.57 -5.89 -13.47
N PHE A 303 -2.58 -5.86 -14.38
CA PHE A 303 -1.86 -7.04 -14.87
C PHE A 303 -0.61 -7.40 -14.06
N ASN A 304 -0.34 -6.72 -12.94
CA ASN A 304 0.80 -7.09 -12.10
C ASN A 304 0.67 -8.55 -11.64
N THR A 305 1.70 -9.34 -11.83
CA THR A 305 1.71 -10.75 -11.39
C THR A 305 2.72 -11.01 -10.29
N THR A 306 3.96 -10.62 -10.51
CA THR A 306 5.10 -10.85 -9.61
C THR A 306 5.97 -9.60 -9.39
N GLY A 307 5.61 -8.47 -10.02
CA GLY A 307 6.30 -7.19 -9.79
C GLY A 307 6.16 -6.75 -8.34
N ASN A 308 7.20 -6.17 -7.77
CA ASN A 308 7.23 -5.77 -6.37
C ASN A 308 7.59 -4.29 -6.22
N ASN A 309 7.20 -3.70 -5.09
CA ASN A 309 7.55 -2.33 -4.72
C ASN A 309 7.07 -1.29 -5.76
N ASN A 310 5.93 -1.52 -6.39
CA ASN A 310 5.34 -0.58 -7.33
C ASN A 310 4.31 0.30 -6.63
N THR A 311 4.26 1.55 -7.04
CA THR A 311 3.26 2.51 -6.56
C THR A 311 2.52 3.10 -7.75
N ALA A 312 1.21 2.93 -7.82
CA ALA A 312 0.36 3.47 -8.87
C ALA A 312 -0.82 4.25 -8.28
N TYR A 313 -0.90 5.53 -8.60
CA TYR A 313 -2.04 6.40 -8.29
C TYR A 313 -2.62 6.96 -9.59
N GLY A 314 -3.89 6.70 -9.82
CA GLY A 314 -4.63 7.13 -10.99
C GLY A 314 -5.12 5.97 -11.84
N ASP A 315 -6.17 6.22 -12.62
CA ASP A 315 -6.78 5.22 -13.48
C ASP A 315 -5.76 4.71 -14.51
N PHE A 316 -5.68 3.39 -14.66
CA PHE A 316 -4.73 2.71 -15.55
C PHE A 316 -3.25 3.01 -15.25
N GLY A 317 -2.89 3.52 -14.07
CA GLY A 317 -1.49 3.64 -13.65
C GLY A 317 -0.82 2.26 -13.61
N LEU A 318 0.35 2.08 -14.28
CA LEU A 318 1.06 0.78 -14.38
C LEU A 318 0.17 -0.38 -14.86
N TYR A 319 -0.85 -0.12 -15.68
CA TYR A 319 -1.89 -1.07 -16.05
C TYR A 319 -1.35 -2.42 -16.56
N ASN A 320 -0.40 -2.40 -17.51
CA ASN A 320 0.18 -3.60 -18.13
C ASN A 320 1.43 -4.14 -17.41
N ASN A 321 1.78 -3.60 -16.24
CA ASN A 321 2.94 -4.13 -15.52
C ASN A 321 2.72 -5.60 -15.17
N THR A 322 3.69 -6.45 -15.46
CA THR A 322 3.61 -7.87 -15.13
C THR A 322 4.67 -8.27 -14.10
N THR A 323 5.93 -7.95 -14.39
CA THR A 323 7.08 -8.34 -13.57
C THR A 323 7.98 -7.16 -13.19
N GLY A 324 7.72 -5.96 -13.74
CA GLY A 324 8.48 -4.75 -13.41
C GLY A 324 8.35 -4.39 -11.92
N GLY A 325 9.44 -3.97 -11.31
CA GLY A 325 9.48 -3.60 -9.90
C GLY A 325 10.07 -2.21 -9.67
N TYR A 326 9.80 -1.66 -8.48
CA TYR A 326 10.30 -0.34 -8.05
C TYR A 326 9.85 0.81 -8.96
N ASN A 327 8.66 0.71 -9.53
CA ASN A 327 8.10 1.76 -10.38
C ASN A 327 7.11 2.62 -9.60
N THR A 328 7.12 3.92 -9.91
CA THR A 328 6.20 4.90 -9.31
C THR A 328 5.42 5.60 -10.43
N ALA A 329 4.11 5.50 -10.42
CA ALA A 329 3.21 6.12 -11.39
C ALA A 329 2.17 7.00 -10.68
N PHE A 330 2.17 8.30 -10.97
CA PHE A 330 1.16 9.25 -10.52
C PHE A 330 0.48 9.90 -11.72
N GLY A 331 -0.80 9.62 -11.90
CA GLY A 331 -1.61 10.17 -12.99
C GLY A 331 -2.25 9.09 -13.85
N MET A 332 -3.31 9.47 -14.55
CA MET A 332 -4.01 8.58 -15.46
C MET A 332 -3.06 8.14 -16.59
N ASN A 333 -3.01 6.85 -16.87
CA ASN A 333 -2.15 6.24 -17.87
C ASN A 333 -0.62 6.43 -17.66
N ALA A 334 -0.16 6.85 -16.49
CA ALA A 334 1.26 6.89 -16.20
C ALA A 334 1.84 5.47 -16.18
N LEU A 335 2.93 5.21 -16.95
CA LEU A 335 3.55 3.88 -17.11
C LEU A 335 2.58 2.78 -17.59
N ALA A 336 1.47 3.13 -18.25
CA ALA A 336 0.38 2.20 -18.53
C ALA A 336 0.81 0.97 -19.36
N SER A 337 1.77 1.10 -20.26
CA SER A 337 2.25 0.00 -21.10
C SER A 337 3.54 -0.65 -20.60
N ASN A 338 4.06 -0.25 -19.44
CA ASN A 338 5.21 -0.91 -18.84
C ASN A 338 4.90 -2.37 -18.54
N LYS A 339 5.71 -3.31 -19.02
CA LYS A 339 5.54 -4.74 -18.72
C LYS A 339 6.57 -5.26 -17.73
N SER A 340 7.82 -4.86 -17.88
CA SER A 340 8.96 -5.40 -17.13
C SER A 340 10.03 -4.37 -16.79
N GLY A 341 9.85 -3.11 -17.20
CA GLY A 341 10.76 -2.01 -16.84
C GLY A 341 10.77 -1.75 -15.33
N ASN A 342 11.94 -1.45 -14.81
CA ASN A 342 12.16 -1.25 -13.38
C ASN A 342 12.70 0.14 -13.07
N TYR A 343 12.48 0.60 -11.84
CA TYR A 343 13.04 1.87 -11.33
C TYR A 343 12.57 3.09 -12.13
N ASN A 344 11.37 3.05 -12.70
CA ASN A 344 10.81 4.19 -13.43
C ASN A 344 9.91 5.03 -12.53
N THR A 345 10.02 6.35 -12.66
CA THR A 345 9.14 7.31 -11.98
C THR A 345 8.40 8.14 -13.01
N ALA A 346 7.09 8.10 -13.01
CA ALA A 346 6.22 8.84 -13.90
C ALA A 346 5.21 9.67 -13.10
N SER A 347 5.15 10.98 -13.35
CA SER A 347 4.19 11.89 -12.73
C SER A 347 3.54 12.77 -13.79
N GLY A 348 2.28 12.55 -14.07
CA GLY A 348 1.50 13.25 -15.09
C GLY A 348 0.68 12.31 -15.95
N TYR A 349 -0.31 12.87 -16.65
CA TYR A 349 -1.10 12.13 -17.64
C TYR A 349 -0.17 11.54 -18.72
N GLY A 350 -0.23 10.24 -18.94
CA GLY A 350 0.53 9.56 -19.99
C GLY A 350 2.06 9.67 -19.87
N ALA A 351 2.60 10.10 -18.73
CA ALA A 351 4.04 10.11 -18.52
C ALA A 351 4.60 8.68 -18.61
N LEU A 352 5.68 8.48 -19.39
CA LEU A 352 6.28 7.16 -19.67
C LEU A 352 5.28 6.10 -20.16
N TYR A 353 4.27 6.51 -20.92
CA TYR A 353 3.18 5.62 -21.32
C TYR A 353 3.66 4.29 -21.94
N SER A 354 4.62 4.33 -22.87
CA SER A 354 5.00 3.19 -23.72
C SER A 354 6.25 2.42 -23.25
N THR A 355 6.81 2.68 -22.08
CA THR A 355 8.15 2.22 -21.71
C THR A 355 8.23 0.72 -21.37
N SER A 356 9.34 0.10 -21.78
CA SER A 356 9.91 -1.11 -21.16
C SER A 356 11.36 -0.88 -20.69
N GLY A 357 11.87 0.35 -20.86
CA GLY A 357 13.19 0.79 -20.36
C GLY A 357 13.21 0.93 -18.84
N ASN A 358 14.41 1.03 -18.28
CA ASN A 358 14.63 1.12 -16.84
C ASN A 358 15.15 2.51 -16.44
N SER A 359 14.94 2.86 -15.19
CA SER A 359 15.57 4.02 -14.53
C SER A 359 15.24 5.35 -15.22
N ASN A 360 14.04 5.50 -15.75
CA ASN A 360 13.57 6.75 -16.34
C ASN A 360 12.76 7.57 -15.34
N THR A 361 12.92 8.87 -15.39
CA THR A 361 12.10 9.82 -14.61
C THR A 361 11.38 10.76 -15.55
N ALA A 362 10.06 10.78 -15.50
CA ALA A 362 9.21 11.67 -16.27
C ALA A 362 8.24 12.45 -15.38
N SER A 363 8.25 13.76 -15.46
CA SER A 363 7.36 14.64 -14.73
C SER A 363 6.72 15.67 -15.68
N GLY A 364 5.45 15.51 -15.97
CA GLY A 364 4.69 16.37 -16.87
C GLY A 364 3.72 15.59 -17.74
N TYR A 365 2.77 16.31 -18.35
CA TYR A 365 1.84 15.76 -19.33
C TYR A 365 2.61 15.16 -20.51
N GLU A 366 2.46 13.86 -20.76
CA GLU A 366 3.11 13.09 -21.82
C GLU A 366 4.65 13.25 -21.90
N ALA A 367 5.31 13.50 -20.75
CA ALA A 367 6.76 13.44 -20.68
C ALA A 367 7.25 12.00 -20.94
N LEU A 368 8.26 11.82 -21.82
CA LEU A 368 8.77 10.51 -22.27
C LEU A 368 7.68 9.55 -22.81
N TYR A 369 6.62 10.09 -23.41
CA TYR A 369 5.43 9.32 -23.83
C TYR A 369 5.76 8.14 -24.74
N ALA A 370 6.61 8.34 -25.76
CA ALA A 370 6.95 7.33 -26.77
C ALA A 370 8.16 6.44 -26.39
N ASN A 371 8.73 6.60 -25.22
CA ASN A 371 9.92 5.86 -24.82
C ASN A 371 9.62 4.36 -24.77
N THR A 372 10.28 3.58 -25.66
CA THR A 372 10.07 2.12 -25.72
C THR A 372 11.12 1.35 -24.95
N SER A 373 12.40 1.61 -25.20
CA SER A 373 13.52 0.91 -24.58
C SER A 373 14.62 1.82 -24.01
N GLY A 374 14.49 3.14 -24.19
CA GLY A 374 15.42 4.12 -23.63
C GLY A 374 15.52 4.01 -22.12
N THR A 375 16.71 4.15 -21.58
CA THR A 375 17.00 4.01 -20.14
C THR A 375 17.69 5.26 -19.60
N GLN A 376 17.54 5.51 -18.28
CA GLN A 376 18.25 6.57 -17.57
C GLN A 376 17.96 7.97 -18.11
N ASN A 377 16.76 8.19 -18.65
CA ASN A 377 16.32 9.50 -19.12
C ASN A 377 15.61 10.27 -18.00
N THR A 378 15.84 11.56 -17.95
CA THR A 378 15.12 12.49 -17.06
C THR A 378 14.40 13.53 -17.90
N ALA A 379 13.08 13.59 -17.81
CA ALA A 379 12.23 14.53 -18.52
C ALA A 379 11.31 15.27 -17.56
N THR A 380 11.45 16.58 -17.48
CA THR A 380 10.61 17.44 -16.65
C THR A 380 9.97 18.54 -17.49
N GLY A 381 8.68 18.53 -17.60
CA GLY A 381 7.90 19.50 -18.38
C GLY A 381 6.88 18.84 -19.29
N LEU A 382 5.91 19.63 -19.75
CA LEU A 382 4.91 19.18 -20.73
C LEU A 382 5.63 18.74 -22.03
N HIS A 383 5.40 17.51 -22.47
CA HIS A 383 5.99 16.87 -23.65
C HIS A 383 7.55 16.85 -23.66
N ALA A 384 8.20 16.97 -22.50
CA ALA A 384 9.66 16.80 -22.45
C ALA A 384 10.04 15.38 -22.89
N LEU A 385 10.99 15.25 -23.86
CA LEU A 385 11.40 13.98 -24.49
C LEU A 385 10.23 13.12 -25.03
N ALA A 386 9.11 13.72 -25.41
CA ALA A 386 7.91 12.97 -25.78
C ALA A 386 8.10 12.05 -26.98
N ALA A 387 8.97 12.40 -27.93
CA ALA A 387 9.27 11.60 -29.12
C ALA A 387 10.45 10.61 -28.93
N ASN A 388 11.13 10.60 -27.78
CA ASN A 388 12.23 9.69 -27.52
C ASN A 388 11.73 8.24 -27.53
N THR A 389 12.39 7.37 -28.30
CA THR A 389 12.02 5.94 -28.40
C THR A 389 13.06 5.03 -27.75
N THR A 390 14.32 5.15 -28.15
CA THR A 390 15.43 4.28 -27.72
C THR A 390 16.61 5.04 -27.11
N GLY A 391 16.61 6.38 -27.21
CA GLY A 391 17.64 7.24 -26.64
C GLY A 391 17.77 7.08 -25.13
N SER A 392 18.98 7.10 -24.63
CA SER A 392 19.30 6.84 -23.22
C SER A 392 20.20 7.94 -22.63
N ASN A 393 20.17 8.09 -21.31
CA ASN A 393 20.99 9.08 -20.59
C ASN A 393 20.68 10.53 -21.00
N ASN A 394 19.46 10.84 -21.42
CA ASN A 394 19.06 12.18 -21.82
C ASN A 394 18.45 12.93 -20.63
N ILE A 395 18.72 14.22 -20.52
CA ILE A 395 18.14 15.13 -19.56
C ILE A 395 17.40 16.23 -20.31
N ALA A 396 16.09 16.37 -20.09
CA ALA A 396 15.30 17.45 -20.69
C ALA A 396 14.47 18.16 -19.60
N GLU A 397 14.65 19.48 -19.51
CA GLU A 397 13.95 20.30 -18.54
C GLU A 397 13.28 21.51 -19.22
N GLY A 398 11.97 21.62 -19.06
CA GLY A 398 11.14 22.69 -19.60
C GLY A 398 10.08 22.20 -20.58
N TYR A 399 9.18 23.11 -20.96
CA TYR A 399 8.16 22.90 -21.97
C TYR A 399 8.78 22.47 -23.31
N HIS A 400 8.40 21.31 -23.82
CA HIS A 400 8.90 20.70 -25.05
C HIS A 400 10.44 20.52 -25.08
N ALA A 401 11.13 20.49 -23.93
CA ALA A 401 12.57 20.24 -23.91
C ALA A 401 12.87 18.84 -24.47
N GLY A 402 13.86 18.75 -25.39
CA GLY A 402 14.21 17.51 -26.07
C GLY A 402 13.08 16.88 -26.92
N TYR A 403 12.05 17.64 -27.28
CA TYR A 403 10.87 17.10 -28.00
C TYR A 403 11.23 16.41 -29.31
N ASN A 404 12.25 16.91 -30.04
CA ASN A 404 12.69 16.33 -31.31
C ASN A 404 13.66 15.15 -31.17
N LEU A 405 14.18 14.87 -29.97
CA LEU A 405 15.05 13.71 -29.74
C LEU A 405 14.26 12.43 -29.92
N THR A 406 14.77 11.49 -30.72
CA THR A 406 14.12 10.23 -31.02
C THR A 406 14.94 9.03 -30.58
N THR A 407 16.21 8.96 -30.99
CA THR A 407 17.14 7.85 -30.72
C THR A 407 18.48 8.32 -30.16
N GLY A 408 18.71 9.64 -30.09
CA GLY A 408 19.91 10.25 -29.55
C GLY A 408 20.11 9.94 -28.06
N SER A 409 21.36 9.95 -27.64
CA SER A 409 21.72 9.59 -26.25
C SER A 409 22.76 10.54 -25.70
N ASN A 410 22.77 10.68 -24.37
CA ASN A 410 23.70 11.58 -23.63
C ASN A 410 23.47 13.06 -23.96
N ASP A 411 22.25 13.45 -24.26
CA ASP A 411 21.88 14.84 -24.57
C ASP A 411 21.31 15.55 -23.32
N ILE A 412 21.57 16.83 -23.21
CA ILE A 412 21.02 17.69 -22.17
C ILE A 412 20.32 18.87 -22.84
N ASP A 413 19.00 18.91 -22.78
CA ASP A 413 18.16 19.97 -23.32
C ASP A 413 17.44 20.74 -22.20
N ILE A 414 17.82 21.97 -21.97
CA ILE A 414 17.15 22.87 -21.02
C ILE A 414 16.46 23.99 -21.77
N GLY A 415 15.11 23.96 -21.81
CA GLY A 415 14.34 24.95 -22.56
C GLY A 415 14.64 24.97 -24.07
N ASN A 416 15.08 23.84 -24.64
CA ASN A 416 15.39 23.64 -26.04
C ASN A 416 14.73 22.36 -26.56
N VAL A 417 14.22 22.40 -27.78
CA VAL A 417 13.50 21.26 -28.36
C VAL A 417 14.41 20.12 -28.83
N GLY A 418 15.74 20.31 -28.82
CA GLY A 418 16.70 19.33 -29.35
C GLY A 418 16.66 19.19 -30.86
N VAL A 419 17.53 18.31 -31.40
CA VAL A 419 17.60 17.99 -32.83
C VAL A 419 17.50 16.46 -32.99
N ALA A 420 16.70 16.00 -33.93
CA ALA A 420 16.48 14.57 -34.18
C ALA A 420 17.80 13.84 -34.46
N GLY A 421 18.07 12.77 -33.71
CA GLY A 421 19.24 11.90 -33.92
C GLY A 421 20.58 12.46 -33.44
N GLU A 422 20.64 13.63 -32.81
CA GLU A 422 21.86 14.12 -32.16
C GLU A 422 22.20 13.28 -30.92
N SER A 423 23.46 13.29 -30.52
CA SER A 423 23.94 12.58 -29.33
C SER A 423 25.13 13.33 -28.73
N GLY A 424 25.26 13.30 -27.41
CA GLY A 424 26.36 13.91 -26.67
C GLY A 424 26.34 15.43 -26.70
N THR A 425 25.17 16.04 -26.83
CA THR A 425 24.98 17.48 -27.03
C THR A 425 24.35 18.12 -25.80
N ILE A 426 24.81 19.32 -25.44
CA ILE A 426 24.17 20.17 -24.42
C ILE A 426 23.57 21.39 -25.12
N ARG A 427 22.26 21.58 -24.98
CA ARG A 427 21.51 22.73 -25.48
C ARG A 427 20.81 23.44 -24.32
N ILE A 428 21.10 24.73 -24.14
CA ILE A 428 20.46 25.54 -23.10
C ILE A 428 19.81 26.76 -23.78
N GLY A 429 18.48 26.80 -23.74
CA GLY A 429 17.71 27.88 -24.35
C GLY A 429 17.52 27.75 -25.86
N ALA A 430 16.53 28.45 -26.40
CA ALA A 430 16.17 28.44 -27.83
C ALA A 430 16.13 29.83 -28.46
N ALA A 431 15.62 30.83 -27.74
CA ALA A 431 15.40 32.19 -28.22
C ALA A 431 16.03 33.26 -27.29
N GLN A 432 16.86 32.85 -26.36
CA GLN A 432 17.52 33.74 -25.41
C GLN A 432 18.60 34.54 -26.12
N THR A 433 18.59 35.88 -25.92
CA THR A 433 19.56 36.79 -26.52
C THR A 433 20.75 37.08 -25.61
N VAL A 434 20.65 36.74 -24.33
CA VAL A 434 21.70 36.98 -23.32
C VAL A 434 21.74 35.78 -22.37
N ALA A 435 22.94 35.33 -22.03
CA ALA A 435 23.18 34.34 -20.99
C ALA A 435 24.03 34.94 -19.85
N TYR A 436 23.57 34.84 -18.61
CA TYR A 436 24.32 35.18 -17.41
C TYR A 436 24.72 33.90 -16.69
N ILE A 437 26.01 33.62 -16.64
CA ILE A 437 26.56 32.48 -15.91
C ILE A 437 27.30 33.01 -14.69
N SER A 438 26.77 32.83 -13.52
CA SER A 438 27.32 33.31 -12.26
C SER A 438 28.66 32.65 -11.95
N GLY A 439 29.62 33.39 -11.42
CA GLY A 439 30.94 32.87 -11.04
C GLY A 439 31.99 32.86 -12.17
N ILE A 440 31.63 33.24 -13.42
CA ILE A 440 32.63 33.41 -14.51
C ILE A 440 33.44 34.70 -14.31
N SER A 441 32.78 35.80 -13.91
CA SER A 441 33.47 37.04 -13.61
C SER A 441 34.02 37.04 -12.18
N GLY A 442 35.28 37.47 -12.01
CA GLY A 442 35.93 37.58 -10.70
C GLY A 442 36.63 36.31 -10.20
N THR A 443 36.59 35.23 -10.96
CA THR A 443 37.35 34.01 -10.65
C THR A 443 38.63 33.99 -11.49
N THR A 444 39.78 33.94 -10.86
CA THR A 444 41.06 33.79 -11.54
C THR A 444 41.28 32.31 -11.86
N ILE A 445 41.30 31.96 -13.13
CA ILE A 445 41.59 30.60 -13.60
C ILE A 445 42.80 30.62 -14.53
N THR A 446 43.56 29.53 -14.53
CA THR A 446 44.54 29.23 -15.56
C THR A 446 43.90 28.25 -16.54
N GLY A 447 43.75 28.65 -17.82
CA GLY A 447 43.06 27.80 -18.82
C GLY A 447 43.12 28.37 -20.23
N SER A 448 42.54 27.65 -21.19
CA SER A 448 42.39 28.05 -22.59
C SER A 448 41.21 28.99 -22.79
N ALA A 449 41.33 29.94 -23.73
CA ALA A 449 40.21 30.74 -24.18
C ALA A 449 39.12 29.86 -24.80
N VAL A 450 37.86 30.11 -24.47
CA VAL A 450 36.70 29.46 -25.08
C VAL A 450 36.22 30.33 -26.24
N TYR A 451 36.03 29.70 -27.39
CA TYR A 451 35.52 30.33 -28.61
C TYR A 451 34.09 29.85 -28.88
N VAL A 452 33.31 30.72 -29.50
CA VAL A 452 31.95 30.40 -29.94
C VAL A 452 31.97 30.24 -31.45
N SER A 453 31.48 29.09 -31.95
CA SER A 453 31.30 28.88 -33.40
C SER A 453 30.16 29.76 -33.93
N SER A 454 30.04 29.90 -35.25
CA SER A 454 28.89 30.54 -35.89
C SER A 454 27.54 29.91 -35.60
N THR A 455 27.54 28.66 -35.09
CA THR A 455 26.34 27.91 -34.66
C THR A 455 26.08 28.00 -33.15
N GLY A 456 26.92 28.79 -32.41
CA GLY A 456 26.78 28.92 -30.94
C GLY A 456 27.48 27.82 -30.13
N GLN A 457 28.24 26.93 -30.76
CA GLN A 457 28.98 25.89 -30.03
C GLN A 457 30.18 26.48 -29.32
N LEU A 458 30.34 26.16 -28.02
CA LEU A 458 31.51 26.53 -27.25
C LEU A 458 32.64 25.51 -27.46
N GLY A 459 33.85 25.97 -27.70
CA GLY A 459 34.97 25.08 -27.92
C GLY A 459 36.33 25.77 -27.81
N VAL A 460 37.40 25.03 -27.97
CA VAL A 460 38.78 25.51 -28.01
C VAL A 460 39.27 25.43 -29.45
N LEU A 461 40.03 26.42 -29.91
CA LEU A 461 40.61 26.36 -31.25
C LEU A 461 41.57 25.21 -31.36
N ALA A 462 41.27 24.33 -32.35
CA ALA A 462 42.12 23.18 -32.67
C ALA A 462 43.43 23.66 -33.31
N SER A 463 44.56 23.32 -32.69
CA SER A 463 45.90 23.71 -33.18
C SER A 463 46.75 22.52 -33.60
N SER A 464 46.20 21.27 -33.54
CA SER A 464 46.92 20.06 -33.96
C SER A 464 47.12 20.01 -35.48
N GLU A 465 48.26 19.48 -35.92
CA GLU A 465 48.61 19.23 -37.31
C GLU A 465 47.55 18.39 -38.05
N ARG A 466 46.86 17.45 -37.34
CA ARG A 466 45.77 16.61 -37.90
C ARG A 466 44.55 17.39 -38.39
N PHE A 467 44.39 18.66 -37.96
CA PHE A 467 43.28 19.53 -38.39
C PHE A 467 43.72 20.62 -39.35
N LYS A 468 44.99 20.63 -39.80
CA LYS A 468 45.56 21.64 -40.67
C LYS A 468 46.03 21.02 -41.97
N THR A 469 45.81 21.70 -43.07
CA THR A 469 46.34 21.37 -44.39
C THR A 469 47.24 22.50 -44.85
N ALA A 470 48.21 22.20 -45.76
CA ALA A 470 49.12 23.20 -46.34
C ALA A 470 49.92 23.97 -45.28
N ILE A 471 50.45 23.28 -44.28
CA ILE A 471 51.27 23.89 -43.23
C ILE A 471 52.58 24.40 -43.85
N ALA A 472 52.80 25.69 -43.81
CA ALA A 472 54.02 26.34 -44.28
C ALA A 472 54.50 27.37 -43.25
N PRO A 473 55.81 27.63 -43.18
CA PRO A 473 56.32 28.73 -42.38
C PRO A 473 55.70 30.06 -42.81
N MET A 474 55.39 30.95 -41.84
CA MET A 474 54.72 32.23 -42.10
C MET A 474 55.55 33.26 -42.93
N GLY A 475 56.75 32.96 -43.26
CA GLY A 475 57.56 33.77 -44.18
C GLY A 475 57.53 35.27 -43.95
N SER A 476 57.42 36.07 -45.01
CA SER A 476 57.46 37.53 -45.00
C SER A 476 56.16 38.19 -44.57
N ASP A 477 55.05 37.44 -44.34
CA ASP A 477 53.76 38.09 -44.02
C ASP A 477 53.69 38.72 -42.65
N THR A 478 54.59 38.37 -41.74
CA THR A 478 54.71 39.01 -40.41
C THR A 478 55.24 40.46 -40.47
N ALA A 479 55.90 40.90 -41.55
CA ALA A 479 56.40 42.28 -41.66
C ALA A 479 55.27 43.32 -41.66
N LYS A 480 54.07 43.02 -42.04
CA LYS A 480 52.91 43.91 -42.01
C LYS A 480 52.37 44.18 -40.61
N LEU A 481 52.73 43.36 -39.60
CA LEU A 481 52.30 43.55 -38.21
C LEU A 481 52.75 44.96 -37.67
N ALA A 482 53.88 45.46 -38.12
CA ALA A 482 54.38 46.81 -37.76
C ALA A 482 53.47 47.96 -38.24
N GLN A 483 52.55 47.71 -39.17
CA GLN A 483 51.59 48.66 -39.70
C GLN A 483 50.31 48.75 -38.89
N LEU A 484 50.04 47.74 -38.02
CA LEU A 484 48.90 47.74 -37.15
C LEU A 484 49.07 48.78 -36.05
N ARG A 485 48.03 49.55 -35.79
CA ARG A 485 48.06 50.68 -34.83
C ARG A 485 47.35 50.29 -33.54
N PRO A 486 48.06 49.93 -32.46
CA PRO A 486 47.42 49.72 -31.15
C PRO A 486 46.83 51.06 -30.64
N VAL A 487 45.59 50.93 -30.17
CA VAL A 487 44.87 52.12 -29.66
C VAL A 487 44.29 51.82 -28.27
N SER A 488 44.06 52.86 -27.48
CA SER A 488 43.20 52.78 -26.32
C SER A 488 41.84 53.41 -26.66
N PHE A 489 40.79 52.78 -26.26
CA PHE A 489 39.41 53.20 -26.54
C PHE A 489 38.49 52.95 -25.36
N LYS A 490 37.26 53.44 -25.45
CA LYS A 490 36.13 53.06 -24.56
C LYS A 490 35.02 52.57 -25.44
N LEU A 491 34.35 51.49 -24.99
CA LEU A 491 33.17 50.99 -25.69
C LEU A 491 32.00 51.94 -25.53
N LYS A 492 31.25 52.18 -26.60
CA LYS A 492 30.05 53.04 -26.58
C LYS A 492 28.94 52.51 -25.66
N SER A 493 28.91 51.20 -25.44
CA SER A 493 27.98 50.50 -24.55
C SER A 493 28.39 50.49 -23.08
N ASP A 494 29.63 50.91 -22.76
CA ASP A 494 30.15 50.93 -21.40
C ASP A 494 29.88 52.29 -20.72
N ALA A 495 28.85 52.33 -19.89
CA ALA A 495 28.47 53.51 -19.14
C ALA A 495 29.54 53.95 -18.13
N THR A 496 30.42 53.05 -17.68
CA THR A 496 31.51 53.33 -16.75
C THR A 496 32.72 53.94 -17.46
N GLY A 497 32.77 53.85 -18.79
CA GLY A 497 33.79 54.37 -19.62
C GLY A 497 35.19 53.80 -19.38
N THR A 498 35.25 52.51 -19.12
CA THR A 498 36.48 51.73 -18.87
C THR A 498 37.42 51.83 -20.07
N ARG A 499 38.67 52.23 -19.87
CA ARG A 499 39.70 52.29 -20.92
C ARG A 499 40.11 50.86 -21.32
N GLN A 500 40.02 50.57 -22.62
CA GLN A 500 40.46 49.32 -23.23
C GLN A 500 41.56 49.57 -24.24
N TYR A 501 42.29 48.53 -24.60
CA TYR A 501 43.38 48.56 -25.57
C TYR A 501 43.11 47.50 -26.65
N GLY A 502 43.40 47.86 -27.88
CA GLY A 502 43.18 46.94 -28.98
C GLY A 502 43.50 47.56 -30.34
N LEU A 503 42.94 47.01 -31.40
CA LEU A 503 43.06 47.47 -32.78
C LEU A 503 41.68 47.87 -33.29
N ILE A 504 41.65 48.77 -34.27
CA ILE A 504 40.42 49.12 -35.00
C ILE A 504 40.25 48.15 -36.15
N ALA A 505 39.15 47.36 -36.15
CA ALA A 505 38.95 46.28 -37.08
C ALA A 505 38.94 46.74 -38.57
N GLU A 506 38.43 47.95 -38.85
CA GLU A 506 38.46 48.55 -40.18
C GLU A 506 39.88 48.93 -40.64
N GLU A 507 40.78 49.26 -39.72
CA GLU A 507 42.19 49.51 -40.04
C GLU A 507 42.92 48.18 -40.28
N VAL A 508 42.66 47.16 -39.45
CA VAL A 508 43.20 45.82 -39.63
C VAL A 508 42.77 45.23 -40.97
N ALA A 509 41.53 45.39 -41.39
CA ALA A 509 41.00 44.90 -42.67
C ALA A 509 41.78 45.44 -43.90
N LYS A 510 42.43 46.59 -43.82
CA LYS A 510 43.24 47.16 -44.90
C LYS A 510 44.60 46.49 -45.00
N ILE A 511 45.11 45.88 -43.93
CA ILE A 511 46.45 45.33 -43.80
C ILE A 511 46.39 43.79 -43.87
N TYR A 512 45.47 43.26 -43.14
CA TYR A 512 45.20 41.81 -43.02
C TYR A 512 43.67 41.56 -43.09
N PRO A 513 43.06 41.51 -44.29
CA PRO A 513 41.63 41.26 -44.45
C PRO A 513 41.15 39.95 -43.81
N GLU A 514 42.03 38.97 -43.73
CA GLU A 514 41.82 37.64 -43.14
C GLU A 514 41.70 37.67 -41.60
N LEU A 515 42.24 38.72 -40.96
CA LEU A 515 42.21 38.85 -39.49
C LEU A 515 40.98 39.56 -38.96
N VAL A 516 39.99 39.89 -39.80
CA VAL A 516 38.75 40.51 -39.34
C VAL A 516 37.60 39.55 -39.30
N ILE A 517 36.77 39.66 -38.25
CA ILE A 517 35.51 39.00 -38.12
C ILE A 517 34.46 39.85 -38.81
N ARG A 518 33.54 39.18 -39.58
CA ARG A 518 32.39 39.81 -40.22
C ARG A 518 31.10 39.20 -39.74
N ASP A 519 30.07 40.00 -39.60
CA ASP A 519 28.73 39.52 -39.32
C ASP A 519 28.11 38.83 -40.56
N ALA A 520 26.87 38.26 -40.40
CA ALA A 520 26.15 37.62 -41.47
C ALA A 520 25.83 38.54 -42.69
N ALA A 521 25.88 39.86 -42.53
CA ALA A 521 25.68 40.86 -43.59
C ALA A 521 27.01 41.29 -44.24
N GLY A 522 28.14 40.70 -43.84
CA GLY A 522 29.48 41.01 -44.35
C GLY A 522 30.13 42.26 -43.73
N ARG A 523 29.52 42.93 -42.76
CA ARG A 523 30.06 44.10 -42.07
C ARG A 523 31.16 43.68 -41.09
N ILE A 524 32.19 44.51 -40.95
CA ILE A 524 33.30 44.25 -40.05
C ILE A 524 32.80 44.41 -38.59
N ASP A 525 33.02 43.38 -37.78
CA ASP A 525 32.54 43.30 -36.40
C ASP A 525 33.66 43.20 -35.36
N GLY A 526 34.82 42.64 -35.73
CA GLY A 526 35.93 42.48 -34.81
C GLY A 526 37.24 42.10 -35.44
N VAL A 527 38.27 41.87 -34.63
CA VAL A 527 39.59 41.40 -35.03
C VAL A 527 39.84 40.02 -34.41
N ARG A 528 40.38 39.07 -35.19
CA ARG A 528 40.84 37.77 -34.74
C ARG A 528 42.17 37.90 -34.02
N TYR A 529 42.15 38.42 -32.80
CA TYR A 529 43.36 38.68 -32.01
C TYR A 529 44.19 37.40 -31.79
N GLU A 530 43.57 36.24 -31.77
CA GLU A 530 44.22 34.94 -31.62
C GLU A 530 45.12 34.57 -32.80
N GLU A 531 44.78 35.01 -34.00
CA GLU A 531 45.61 34.81 -35.18
C GLU A 531 46.82 35.78 -35.24
N LEU A 532 46.74 36.91 -34.54
CA LEU A 532 47.88 37.82 -34.37
C LEU A 532 48.96 37.21 -33.47
N ALA A 533 48.62 36.37 -32.53
CA ALA A 533 49.57 35.76 -31.60
C ALA A 533 50.59 34.85 -32.31
N PRO A 534 50.23 33.90 -33.22
CA PRO A 534 51.21 33.19 -34.05
C PRO A 534 52.04 34.10 -34.94
N MET A 535 51.49 35.19 -35.44
CA MET A 535 52.20 36.15 -36.26
C MET A 535 53.22 36.95 -35.44
N LEU A 536 52.89 37.28 -34.19
CA LEU A 536 53.82 37.85 -33.21
C LEU A 536 54.85 36.82 -32.74
N LEU A 537 54.60 35.57 -32.98
CA LEU A 537 55.31 34.43 -32.40
C LEU A 537 56.48 33.92 -33.22
N ASN A 538 56.71 34.43 -34.43
CA ASN A 538 58.06 34.29 -35.04
C ASN A 538 59.15 34.79 -34.08
N GLU A 539 58.76 35.66 -33.11
CA GLU A 539 59.67 36.14 -32.06
C GLU A 539 59.47 35.43 -30.72
N ILE A 540 58.42 34.68 -30.55
CA ILE A 540 58.05 34.06 -29.24
C ILE A 540 57.85 32.54 -29.34
N GLN A 541 58.62 31.84 -30.21
CA GLN A 541 58.55 30.38 -30.38
C GLN A 541 58.67 29.57 -29.07
N LYS A 542 59.32 30.14 -28.06
CA LYS A 542 59.44 29.51 -26.73
C LYS A 542 58.12 29.47 -25.93
N ARG A 543 57.15 30.34 -26.25
CA ARG A 543 55.87 30.34 -25.57
C ARG A 543 54.88 29.28 -26.06
N ASN A 544 55.07 28.79 -27.30
CA ASN A 544 54.13 27.77 -27.85
C ASN A 544 54.25 26.41 -27.18
N ALA A 545 55.42 26.03 -26.68
CA ALA A 545 55.61 24.79 -25.94
C ALA A 545 54.79 24.82 -24.61
N ALA A 546 54.81 25.94 -23.91
CA ALA A 546 54.05 26.12 -22.65
C ALA A 546 52.54 26.14 -22.90
N GLN A 547 52.09 26.58 -24.10
CA GLN A 547 50.66 26.65 -24.42
C GLN A 547 50.09 25.26 -24.82
N ALA A 548 50.91 24.41 -25.45
CA ALA A 548 50.54 23.02 -25.73
C ALA A 548 50.43 22.21 -24.43
N GLU A 549 51.32 22.43 -23.46
CA GLU A 549 51.28 21.80 -22.13
C GLU A 549 50.02 22.21 -21.31
N THR A 550 49.60 23.51 -21.51
CA THR A 550 48.37 24.00 -20.87
C THR A 550 47.11 23.34 -21.46
N ILE A 551 47.09 23.08 -22.79
CA ILE A 551 45.96 22.40 -23.47
C ILE A 551 45.83 20.95 -23.03
N GLU A 552 46.95 20.24 -22.87
CA GLU A 552 46.97 18.85 -22.40
C GLU A 552 46.53 18.72 -20.92
N THR A 553 46.96 19.71 -20.10
CA THR A 553 46.53 19.83 -18.69
C THR A 553 45.03 20.10 -18.59
N GLN A 554 44.47 20.95 -19.45
CA GLN A 554 43.05 21.27 -19.48
C GLN A 554 42.20 20.06 -19.92
N ALA A 555 42.67 19.25 -20.86
CA ALA A 555 42.01 18.03 -21.28
C ALA A 555 41.95 16.98 -20.12
N THR A 556 43.03 16.96 -19.33
CA THR A 556 43.11 16.09 -18.14
C THR A 556 42.13 16.56 -17.06
N ILE A 557 42.01 17.86 -16.83
CA ILE A 557 41.07 18.45 -15.88
C ILE A 557 39.61 18.20 -16.32
N ASN A 558 39.32 18.34 -17.62
CA ASN A 558 37.98 18.08 -18.15
C ASN A 558 37.58 16.59 -18.05
N ALA A 559 38.54 15.68 -18.24
CA ALA A 559 38.35 14.26 -18.02
C ALA A 559 38.09 13.94 -16.53
N GLU A 560 38.74 14.64 -15.63
CA GLU A 560 38.55 14.50 -14.19
C GLU A 560 37.20 15.08 -13.71
N GLN A 561 36.80 16.22 -14.30
CA GLN A 561 35.47 16.81 -14.08
C GLN A 561 34.36 15.91 -14.61
N ALA A 562 34.55 15.30 -15.76
CA ALA A 562 33.60 14.33 -16.32
C ALA A 562 33.42 13.10 -15.40
N LYS A 563 34.51 12.61 -14.77
CA LYS A 563 34.45 11.56 -13.74
C LYS A 563 33.69 12.01 -12.48
N ARG A 564 33.89 13.26 -12.03
CA ARG A 564 33.14 13.82 -10.88
C ARG A 564 31.65 13.98 -11.16
N ILE A 565 31.30 14.44 -12.35
CA ILE A 565 29.90 14.54 -12.78
C ILE A 565 29.23 13.15 -12.83
N SER A 566 29.97 12.13 -13.30
CA SER A 566 29.50 10.74 -13.30
C SER A 566 29.27 10.22 -11.88
N ALA A 567 30.21 10.49 -10.95
CA ALA A 567 30.09 10.08 -9.54
C ALA A 567 28.94 10.79 -8.82
N GLN A 568 28.69 12.08 -9.11
CA GLN A 568 27.54 12.82 -8.58
C GLN A 568 26.21 12.27 -9.11
N GLY A 569 26.18 11.81 -10.37
CA GLY A 569 25.02 11.15 -10.95
C GLY A 569 24.69 9.80 -10.26
N GLU A 570 25.71 9.07 -9.80
CA GLU A 570 25.50 7.85 -9.01
C GLU A 570 24.99 8.14 -7.59
N GLN A 571 25.53 9.18 -6.93
CA GLN A 571 25.02 9.60 -5.62
C GLN A 571 23.57 10.07 -5.68
N LEU A 572 23.18 10.79 -6.74
CA LEU A 572 21.79 11.20 -6.95
C LEU A 572 20.85 10.00 -7.13
N ARG A 573 21.30 8.98 -7.85
CA ARG A 573 20.57 7.73 -8.02
C ARG A 573 20.40 6.95 -6.71
N ASP A 574 21.42 6.95 -5.86
CA ASP A 574 21.34 6.30 -4.54
C ASP A 574 20.41 7.07 -3.57
N MET A 575 20.44 8.40 -3.60
CA MET A 575 19.48 9.23 -2.85
C MET A 575 18.04 9.00 -3.31
N GLN A 576 17.79 8.84 -4.60
CA GLN A 576 16.47 8.53 -5.15
C GLN A 576 15.98 7.14 -4.71
N ARG A 577 16.88 6.14 -4.65
CA ARG A 577 16.57 4.82 -4.07
C ARG A 577 16.20 4.90 -2.59
N GLN A 578 16.95 5.69 -1.81
CA GLN A 578 16.65 5.87 -0.38
C GLN A 578 15.32 6.59 -0.17
N LEU A 579 14.98 7.58 -1.02
CA LEU A 579 13.69 8.29 -0.96
C LEU A 579 12.52 7.35 -1.26
N ALA A 580 12.64 6.51 -2.27
CA ALA A 580 11.64 5.50 -2.60
C ALA A 580 11.44 4.48 -1.46
N ASN A 581 12.54 4.06 -0.83
CA ASN A 581 12.50 3.17 0.33
C ASN A 581 11.87 3.83 1.58
N MET A 582 12.15 5.12 1.81
CA MET A 582 11.51 5.89 2.90
C MET A 582 10.02 6.12 2.66
N GLN A 583 9.61 6.39 1.43
CA GLN A 583 8.18 6.52 1.09
C GLN A 583 7.43 5.20 1.29
N ALA A 584 8.02 4.07 0.90
CA ALA A 584 7.47 2.74 1.18
C ALA A 584 7.38 2.43 2.69
N ALA A 585 8.35 2.90 3.48
CA ALA A 585 8.34 2.78 4.94
C ALA A 585 7.28 3.67 5.60
N LEU A 586 7.06 4.88 5.08
CA LEU A 586 6.05 5.84 5.57
C LEU A 586 4.63 5.30 5.35
N VAL A 587 4.37 4.70 4.20
CA VAL A 587 3.09 4.04 3.91
C VAL A 587 2.84 2.88 4.89
N LYS A 588 3.87 2.07 5.20
CA LYS A 588 3.78 1.02 6.24
C LYS A 588 3.44 1.58 7.63
N LEU A 589 4.02 2.73 7.99
CA LEU A 589 3.76 3.40 9.28
C LEU A 589 2.35 4.01 9.34
N GLN A 590 1.85 4.56 8.25
CA GLN A 590 0.48 5.11 8.17
C GLN A 590 -0.57 4.01 8.28
N THR A 591 -0.39 2.89 7.58
CA THR A 591 -1.29 1.73 7.68
C THR A 591 -1.30 1.11 9.08
N LYS A 592 -0.13 1.07 9.74
CA LYS A 592 -0.01 0.59 11.12
C LYS A 592 -0.65 1.54 12.14
N ARG A 593 -0.62 2.85 11.89
CA ARG A 593 -1.21 3.89 12.74
C ARG A 593 -2.75 3.92 12.63
N GLU A 594 -3.29 3.68 11.44
CA GLU A 594 -4.75 3.58 11.22
C GLU A 594 -5.35 2.32 11.84
N LEU A 595 -4.63 1.20 11.83
CA LEU A 595 -5.02 -0.04 12.53
C LEU A 595 -5.02 0.10 14.06
N VAL A 596 -4.19 0.98 14.63
CA VAL A 596 -4.15 1.28 16.08
C VAL A 596 -5.22 2.30 16.48
N ALA A 597 -5.65 3.16 15.57
CA ALA A 597 -6.69 4.16 15.81
C ALA A 597 -8.13 3.59 15.74
N GLN A 598 -8.28 2.35 15.25
CA GLN A 598 -9.57 1.63 15.20
C GLN A 598 -9.73 0.59 16.33
N ARG A 599 -8.79 0.52 17.25
CA ARG A 599 -8.93 -0.15 18.57
C ARG A 599 -9.15 0.90 19.66
#